data_9eff5cf858858b1059094234f9af223d
#
_entry.id   9eff5cf858858b1059094234f9af223d
#
_cell.length_a   1.000
_cell.length_b   1.000
_cell.length_c   1.000
_cell.angle_alpha   90.00
_cell.angle_beta   90.00
_cell.angle_gamma   90.00
#
_symmetry.space_group_name_H-M   'P 1'
#
loop_
_entity.id
_entity.type
_entity.pdbx_description
1 polymer ?
#
loop_
_entity_poly.entity_id
_entity_poly.type
_entity_poly.pdbx_seq_one_letter_code
_entity_poly.pdbx_strand_id
1 'polypeptide(L)'
;CRMIDIHEYLLEKGIKLDGVTGQQYLYHDPCHSPIKTTNATALTGQLMGQEVLLSDRCCGESGMFAVKRPDIATQVKFRKQEEIEKNKAALPQGEPVKMLTSCPACLQGLSRYSDDNAMPADYIVVEMAKHILGEQWQNDFVKKATEGGIEKVLL
;
A
#
# COMPACT_ATOMS: atom_id res chain seq x y z
N CYS A 1 -13.68 21.33 12.82
CA CYS A 1 -13.27 19.94 12.68
C CYS A 1 -12.13 19.85 11.67
N ARG A 2 -11.02 19.20 12.00
CA ARG A 2 -9.90 18.97 11.11
C ARG A 2 -10.06 17.58 10.48
N MET A 3 -10.11 17.52 9.15
CA MET A 3 -10.03 16.25 8.42
C MET A 3 -8.56 15.98 8.09
N ILE A 4 -8.05 14.85 8.46
CA ILE A 4 -6.69 14.41 8.22
C ILE A 4 -6.70 12.96 7.74
N ASP A 5 -5.81 12.62 6.84
CA ASP A 5 -5.62 11.24 6.40
C ASP A 5 -4.99 10.39 7.51
N ILE A 6 -5.33 9.10 7.53
CA ILE A 6 -4.85 8.20 8.59
C ILE A 6 -3.31 8.09 8.63
N HIS A 7 -2.66 8.11 7.48
CA HIS A 7 -1.21 8.01 7.39
C HIS A 7 -0.52 9.27 7.98
N GLU A 8 -1.06 10.45 7.67
CA GLU A 8 -0.61 11.72 8.24
C GLU A 8 -0.86 11.76 9.75
N TYR A 9 -2.02 11.25 10.20
CA TYR A 9 -2.37 11.16 11.61
C TYR A 9 -1.43 10.23 12.39
N LEU A 10 -1.13 9.05 11.86
CA LEU A 10 -0.20 8.10 12.49
C LEU A 10 1.18 8.72 12.68
N LEU A 11 1.70 9.38 11.64
CA LEU A 11 3.00 10.06 11.72
C LEU A 11 2.97 11.21 12.73
N GLU A 12 1.89 12.00 12.78
CA GLU A 12 1.70 13.08 13.76
C GLU A 12 1.67 12.54 15.21
N LYS A 13 1.15 11.32 15.41
CA LYS A 13 1.16 10.63 16.71
C LYS A 13 2.46 9.90 17.02
N GLY A 14 3.45 9.97 16.14
CA GLY A 14 4.72 9.27 16.31
C GLY A 14 4.63 7.76 16.12
N ILE A 15 3.51 7.27 15.55
CA ILE A 15 3.33 5.85 15.25
C ILE A 15 3.99 5.55 13.90
N LYS A 16 5.12 4.88 13.95
CA LYS A 16 5.92 4.46 12.80
C LYS A 16 6.68 3.19 13.13
N LEU A 17 7.19 2.51 12.12
CA LEU A 17 8.09 1.37 12.30
C LEU A 17 9.53 1.86 12.51
N ASP A 18 10.33 1.12 13.25
CA ASP A 18 11.75 1.43 13.48
C ASP A 18 12.66 0.94 12.34
N GLY A 19 12.07 0.53 11.24
CA GLY A 19 12.69 -0.05 10.07
C GLY A 19 12.23 -1.50 9.85
N VAL A 20 12.02 -1.84 8.59
CA VAL A 20 11.67 -3.21 8.18
C VAL A 20 12.91 -3.81 7.51
N THR A 21 13.33 -4.98 7.97
CA THR A 21 14.44 -5.74 7.38
C THR A 21 13.92 -6.95 6.62
N GLY A 22 14.58 -7.32 5.52
CA GLY A 22 14.20 -8.48 4.72
C GLY A 22 13.00 -8.26 3.79
N GLN A 23 12.55 -7.02 3.66
CA GLN A 23 11.47 -6.63 2.74
C GLN A 23 11.73 -5.22 2.23
N GLN A 24 11.61 -5.01 0.92
CA GLN A 24 11.69 -3.69 0.30
C GLN A 24 10.31 -3.24 -0.17
N TYR A 25 10.13 -1.92 -0.23
CA TYR A 25 8.85 -1.33 -0.61
C TYR A 25 8.97 -0.36 -1.77
N LEU A 26 7.99 -0.47 -2.67
CA LEU A 26 7.63 0.56 -3.64
C LEU A 26 6.34 1.24 -3.18
N TYR A 27 6.16 2.49 -3.49
CA TYR A 27 4.92 3.19 -3.23
C TYR A 27 4.24 3.63 -4.53
N HIS A 28 2.98 3.28 -4.68
CA HIS A 28 2.12 3.78 -5.74
C HIS A 28 1.24 4.90 -5.18
N ASP A 29 1.50 6.14 -5.61
CA ASP A 29 0.68 7.28 -5.23
C ASP A 29 -0.60 7.30 -6.07
N PRO A 30 -1.78 7.27 -5.44
CA PRO A 30 -3.05 7.34 -6.15
C PRO A 30 -3.23 8.65 -6.92
N CYS A 31 -3.92 8.61 -8.06
CA CYS A 31 -4.27 9.83 -8.82
C CYS A 31 -4.99 10.89 -7.98
N HIS A 32 -5.76 10.44 -7.00
CA HIS A 32 -6.41 11.25 -5.97
C HIS A 32 -5.83 10.86 -4.60
N SER A 33 -4.57 11.19 -4.39
CA SER A 33 -3.90 10.90 -3.11
C SER A 33 -4.68 11.53 -1.95
N PRO A 34 -5.00 10.77 -0.89
CA PRO A 34 -5.60 11.31 0.32
C PRO A 34 -4.59 12.11 1.15
N ILE A 35 -3.30 11.84 0.97
CA ILE A 35 -2.20 12.54 1.64
C ILE A 35 -2.03 13.91 0.98
N LYS A 36 -2.28 14.98 1.72
CA LYS A 36 -2.35 16.35 1.17
C LYS A 36 -1.32 17.31 1.74
N THR A 37 -0.82 17.05 2.94
CA THR A 37 0.03 18.02 3.65
C THR A 37 1.52 17.76 3.45
N THR A 38 1.88 16.56 3.00
CA THR A 38 3.28 16.15 2.82
C THR A 38 3.47 15.39 1.51
N ASN A 39 4.72 15.17 1.13
CA ASN A 39 5.05 14.26 0.03
C ASN A 39 4.70 12.82 0.45
N ALA A 40 3.80 12.17 -0.29
CA ALA A 40 3.25 10.86 0.07
C ALA A 40 4.31 9.76 0.09
N THR A 41 5.30 9.80 -0.80
CA THR A 41 6.41 8.82 -0.83
C THR A 41 7.31 8.99 0.40
N ALA A 42 7.67 10.24 0.73
CA ALA A 42 8.48 10.53 1.91
C ALA A 42 7.76 10.15 3.21
N LEU A 43 6.45 10.42 3.29
CA LEU A 43 5.61 10.02 4.43
C LEU A 43 5.57 8.50 4.56
N THR A 44 5.36 7.77 3.46
CA THR A 44 5.37 6.31 3.47
C THR A 44 6.72 5.77 3.96
N GLY A 45 7.83 6.32 3.49
CA GLY A 45 9.16 5.95 3.98
C GLY A 45 9.35 6.19 5.46
N GLN A 46 8.87 7.32 5.99
CA GLN A 46 8.90 7.61 7.43
C GLN A 46 8.06 6.63 8.25
N LEU A 47 6.87 6.26 7.77
CA LEU A 47 6.00 5.29 8.45
C LEU A 47 6.61 3.89 8.46
N MET A 48 7.24 3.47 7.36
CA MET A 48 7.88 2.16 7.23
C MET A 48 9.28 2.10 7.84
N GLY A 49 9.86 3.25 8.21
CA GLY A 49 11.21 3.35 8.77
C GLY A 49 12.31 2.96 7.78
N GLN A 50 12.06 3.06 6.48
CA GLN A 50 13.04 2.78 5.43
C GLN A 50 12.78 3.63 4.18
N GLU A 51 13.75 3.68 3.28
CA GLU A 51 13.58 4.32 1.99
C GLU A 51 12.56 3.57 1.13
N VAL A 52 11.65 4.31 0.50
CA VAL A 52 10.62 3.77 -0.38
C VAL A 52 10.70 4.49 -1.73
N LEU A 53 10.75 3.75 -2.82
CA LEU A 53 10.77 4.32 -4.16
C LEU A 53 9.35 4.52 -4.70
N LEU A 54 9.14 5.63 -5.37
CA LEU A 54 7.88 5.91 -6.06
C LEU A 54 7.77 5.04 -7.33
N SER A 55 6.64 4.36 -7.47
CA SER A 55 6.22 3.72 -8.71
C SER A 55 5.08 4.54 -9.32
N ASP A 56 5.44 5.42 -10.24
CA ASP A 56 4.60 6.54 -10.68
C ASP A 56 3.37 6.07 -11.49
N ARG A 57 3.48 5.43 -12.58
CA ARG A 57 2.41 5.18 -13.56
C ARG A 57 1.08 4.69 -12.98
N CYS A 58 -0.02 5.05 -13.66
CA CYS A 58 -1.40 4.70 -13.29
C CYS A 58 -1.59 3.17 -13.10
N CYS A 59 -2.38 2.78 -12.09
CA CYS A 59 -2.74 1.38 -11.84
C CYS A 59 -3.79 0.83 -12.85
N GLY A 60 -4.48 1.69 -13.58
CA GLY A 60 -5.48 1.30 -14.57
C GLY A 60 -6.86 0.93 -14.03
N GLU A 61 -7.15 1.17 -12.73
CA GLU A 61 -8.36 0.67 -12.06
C GLU A 61 -9.41 1.75 -11.77
N SER A 62 -9.36 2.91 -12.39
CA SER A 62 -10.30 3.99 -12.09
C SER A 62 -11.77 3.59 -12.32
N GLY A 63 -12.49 3.26 -11.25
CA GLY A 63 -13.91 2.91 -11.27
C GLY A 63 -14.22 1.78 -12.27
N MET A 64 -15.12 2.07 -13.24
CA MET A 64 -15.52 1.12 -14.30
C MET A 64 -14.58 1.12 -15.51
N PHE A 65 -13.44 1.78 -15.47
CA PHE A 65 -12.57 1.96 -16.64
C PHE A 65 -12.11 0.62 -17.26
N ALA A 66 -11.62 -0.29 -16.42
CA ALA A 66 -11.16 -1.60 -16.87
C ALA A 66 -12.28 -2.46 -17.47
N VAL A 67 -13.53 -2.24 -17.05
CA VAL A 67 -14.72 -2.95 -17.59
C VAL A 67 -15.21 -2.33 -18.89
N LYS A 68 -15.27 -1.00 -18.96
CA LYS A 68 -15.81 -0.28 -20.13
C LYS A 68 -14.81 -0.17 -21.28
N ARG A 69 -13.53 -0.10 -20.98
CA ARG A 69 -12.45 0.05 -21.96
C ARG A 69 -11.30 -0.91 -21.68
N PRO A 70 -11.55 -2.24 -21.75
CA PRO A 70 -10.52 -3.25 -21.48
C PRO A 70 -9.32 -3.15 -22.43
N ASP A 71 -9.53 -2.69 -23.65
CA ASP A 71 -8.50 -2.42 -24.65
C ASP A 71 -7.45 -1.39 -24.14
N ILE A 72 -7.92 -0.27 -23.61
CA ILE A 72 -7.05 0.78 -23.07
C ILE A 72 -6.47 0.35 -21.70
N ALA A 73 -7.30 -0.24 -20.84
CA ALA A 73 -6.87 -0.68 -19.51
C ALA A 73 -5.72 -1.70 -19.61
N THR A 74 -5.77 -2.59 -20.60
CA THR A 74 -4.68 -3.54 -20.88
C THR A 74 -3.37 -2.83 -21.25
N GLN A 75 -3.44 -1.78 -22.08
CA GLN A 75 -2.24 -0.99 -22.42
C GLN A 75 -1.68 -0.25 -21.19
N VAL A 76 -2.56 0.28 -20.33
CA VAL A 76 -2.13 0.90 -19.07
C VAL A 76 -1.48 -0.13 -18.16
N LYS A 77 -2.03 -1.36 -18.08
CA LYS A 77 -1.44 -2.48 -17.33
C LYS A 77 -0.01 -2.76 -17.80
N PHE A 78 0.22 -2.94 -19.09
CA PHE A 78 1.56 -3.21 -19.62
C PHE A 78 2.57 -2.11 -19.29
N ARG A 79 2.17 -0.85 -19.43
CA ARG A 79 3.04 0.28 -19.07
C ARG A 79 3.38 0.32 -17.57
N LYS A 80 2.42 -0.03 -16.71
CA LYS A 80 2.68 -0.14 -15.27
C LYS A 80 3.60 -1.31 -14.96
N GLN A 81 3.45 -2.43 -15.67
CA GLN A 81 4.31 -3.59 -15.54
C GLN A 81 5.77 -3.27 -15.89
N GLU A 82 6.00 -2.58 -17.01
CA GLU A 82 7.34 -2.09 -17.40
C GLU A 82 7.95 -1.19 -16.30
N GLU A 83 7.15 -0.32 -15.71
CA GLU A 83 7.60 0.55 -14.62
C GLU A 83 7.95 -0.24 -13.35
N ILE A 84 7.16 -1.24 -12.98
CA ILE A 84 7.42 -2.13 -11.85
C ILE A 84 8.74 -2.85 -12.05
N GLU A 85 8.97 -3.44 -13.23
CA GLU A 85 10.23 -4.14 -13.55
C GLU A 85 11.44 -3.21 -13.46
N LYS A 86 11.33 -2.00 -13.99
CA LYS A 86 12.37 -0.98 -13.89
C LYS A 86 12.67 -0.60 -12.44
N ASN A 87 11.62 -0.41 -11.63
CA ASN A 87 11.77 -0.05 -10.22
C ASN A 87 12.39 -1.20 -9.42
N LYS A 88 11.98 -2.45 -9.68
CA LYS A 88 12.62 -3.64 -9.06
C LYS A 88 14.10 -3.74 -9.41
N ALA A 89 14.47 -3.45 -10.66
CA ALA A 89 15.87 -3.46 -11.08
C ALA A 89 16.72 -2.37 -10.41
N ALA A 90 16.11 -1.27 -9.98
CA ALA A 90 16.77 -0.18 -9.27
C ALA A 90 16.97 -0.46 -7.76
N LEU A 91 16.24 -1.44 -7.21
CA LEU A 91 16.36 -1.83 -5.81
C LEU A 91 17.52 -2.81 -5.59
N PRO A 92 18.11 -2.87 -4.39
CA PRO A 92 19.04 -3.91 -4.01
C PRO A 92 18.46 -5.30 -4.27
N GLN A 93 19.26 -6.18 -4.87
CA GLN A 93 18.80 -7.53 -5.22
C GLN A 93 18.87 -8.46 -4.00
N GLY A 94 17.94 -9.42 -3.93
CA GLY A 94 17.97 -10.48 -2.91
C GLY A 94 16.85 -10.42 -1.87
N GLU A 95 16.16 -9.31 -1.75
CA GLU A 95 15.01 -9.18 -0.86
C GLU A 95 13.69 -9.11 -1.66
N PRO A 96 12.61 -9.67 -1.13
CA PRO A 96 11.30 -9.53 -1.75
C PRO A 96 10.86 -8.06 -1.76
N VAL A 97 10.13 -7.69 -2.81
CA VAL A 97 9.63 -6.32 -2.99
C VAL A 97 8.11 -6.33 -2.92
N LYS A 98 7.53 -5.39 -2.19
CA LYS A 98 6.08 -5.22 -2.07
C LYS A 98 5.66 -3.80 -2.47
N MET A 99 4.52 -3.69 -3.14
CA MET A 99 3.91 -2.41 -3.50
C MET A 99 2.97 -1.93 -2.41
N LEU A 100 3.15 -0.71 -1.94
CA LEU A 100 2.26 -0.05 -0.99
C LEU A 100 1.39 0.99 -1.69
N THR A 101 0.16 1.16 -1.23
CA THR A 101 -0.74 2.22 -1.69
C THR A 101 -1.67 2.67 -0.58
N SER A 102 -2.30 3.84 -0.76
CA SER A 102 -3.32 4.39 0.15
C SER A 102 -4.74 4.35 -0.44
N CYS A 103 -4.95 3.69 -1.58
CA CYS A 103 -6.22 3.68 -2.30
C CYS A 103 -6.74 2.26 -2.58
N PRO A 104 -8.02 1.94 -2.22
CA PRO A 104 -8.59 0.62 -2.45
C PRO A 104 -8.71 0.24 -3.92
N ALA A 105 -9.07 1.15 -4.79
CA ALA A 105 -9.12 0.89 -6.22
C ALA A 105 -7.72 0.61 -6.79
N CYS A 106 -6.70 1.35 -6.33
CA CYS A 106 -5.32 1.10 -6.72
C CYS A 106 -4.83 -0.26 -6.21
N LEU A 107 -5.15 -0.64 -4.98
CA LEU A 107 -4.79 -1.96 -4.46
C LEU A 107 -5.39 -3.08 -5.33
N GLN A 108 -6.66 -2.98 -5.71
CA GLN A 108 -7.29 -3.93 -6.62
C GLN A 108 -6.58 -4.01 -7.98
N GLY A 109 -6.24 -2.86 -8.56
CA GLY A 109 -5.50 -2.81 -9.83
C GLY A 109 -4.09 -3.40 -9.70
N LEU A 110 -3.39 -3.07 -8.63
CA LEU A 110 -2.03 -3.52 -8.35
C LEU A 110 -1.95 -5.02 -8.04
N SER A 111 -2.98 -5.60 -7.42
CA SER A 111 -3.04 -7.04 -7.13
C SER A 111 -2.97 -7.91 -8.37
N ARG A 112 -3.33 -7.37 -9.55
CA ARG A 112 -3.23 -8.07 -10.83
C ARG A 112 -1.80 -8.32 -11.30
N TYR A 113 -0.82 -7.69 -10.67
CA TYR A 113 0.61 -7.86 -10.99
C TYR A 113 1.29 -8.90 -10.10
N SER A 114 0.59 -9.40 -9.07
CA SER A 114 1.16 -10.39 -8.15
C SER A 114 1.61 -11.66 -8.86
N ASP A 115 0.81 -12.14 -9.80
CA ASP A 115 1.09 -13.38 -10.55
C ASP A 115 2.10 -13.16 -11.68
N ASP A 116 2.03 -12.00 -12.33
CA ASP A 116 2.91 -11.69 -13.49
C ASP A 116 4.35 -11.36 -13.05
N ASN A 117 4.50 -10.57 -11.96
CA ASN A 117 5.80 -9.97 -11.58
C ASN A 117 6.23 -10.35 -10.17
N ALA A 118 5.54 -11.27 -9.50
CA ALA A 118 5.74 -11.56 -8.07
C ALA A 118 5.80 -10.26 -7.23
N MET A 119 4.86 -9.34 -7.50
CA MET A 119 4.76 -8.05 -6.84
C MET A 119 3.48 -8.00 -6.00
N PRO A 120 3.50 -8.50 -4.76
CA PRO A 120 2.36 -8.36 -3.86
C PRO A 120 2.11 -6.88 -3.56
N ALA A 121 0.85 -6.52 -3.39
CA ALA A 121 0.45 -5.16 -3.02
C ALA A 121 -0.37 -5.16 -1.74
N ASP A 122 -0.26 -4.07 -0.96
CA ASP A 122 -1.04 -3.89 0.26
C ASP A 122 -1.23 -2.41 0.60
N TYR A 123 -2.10 -2.13 1.57
CA TYR A 123 -2.19 -0.80 2.15
C TYR A 123 -1.03 -0.54 3.11
N ILE A 124 -0.57 0.71 3.16
CA ILE A 124 0.45 1.14 4.12
C ILE A 124 0.05 0.76 5.55
N VAL A 125 -1.18 1.11 5.97
CA VAL A 125 -1.67 0.84 7.33
C VAL A 125 -1.83 -0.64 7.65
N VAL A 126 -2.19 -1.46 6.66
CA VAL A 126 -2.30 -2.92 6.81
C VAL A 126 -0.93 -3.54 6.98
N GLU A 127 0.04 -3.12 6.19
CA GLU A 127 1.43 -3.56 6.33
C GLU A 127 2.04 -3.15 7.67
N MET A 128 1.83 -1.90 8.11
CA MET A 128 2.22 -1.46 9.44
C MET A 128 1.57 -2.32 10.55
N ALA A 129 0.28 -2.61 10.42
CA ALA A 129 -0.43 -3.44 11.40
C ALA A 129 0.15 -4.86 11.48
N LYS A 130 0.56 -5.48 10.37
CA LYS A 130 1.25 -6.77 10.37
C LYS A 130 2.54 -6.72 11.18
N HIS A 131 3.34 -5.68 11.00
CA HIS A 131 4.60 -5.52 11.73
C HIS A 131 4.41 -5.21 13.23
N ILE A 132 3.36 -4.45 13.58
CA ILE A 132 3.11 -4.04 14.98
C ILE A 132 2.34 -5.11 15.76
N LEU A 133 1.33 -5.72 15.13
CA LEU A 133 0.36 -6.61 15.79
C LEU A 133 0.54 -8.09 15.41
N GLY A 134 1.37 -8.40 14.42
CA GLY A 134 1.59 -9.75 13.88
C GLY A 134 0.70 -10.08 12.69
N GLU A 135 1.08 -11.12 11.93
CA GLU A 135 0.43 -11.52 10.69
C GLU A 135 -1.05 -11.91 10.86
N GLN A 136 -1.45 -12.40 12.03
CA GLN A 136 -2.80 -12.87 12.31
C GLN A 136 -3.72 -11.78 12.88
N TRP A 137 -3.28 -10.52 12.95
CA TRP A 137 -4.00 -9.44 13.62
C TRP A 137 -5.46 -9.26 13.15
N GLN A 138 -5.75 -9.47 11.87
CA GLN A 138 -7.12 -9.37 11.34
C GLN A 138 -8.00 -10.49 11.88
N ASN A 139 -7.51 -11.73 11.88
CA ASN A 139 -8.24 -12.89 12.41
C ASN A 139 -8.49 -12.73 13.90
N ASP A 140 -7.49 -12.27 14.64
CA ASP A 140 -7.59 -12.01 16.08
C ASP A 140 -8.60 -10.89 16.38
N PHE A 141 -8.59 -9.83 15.57
CA PHE A 141 -9.56 -8.75 15.66
C PHE A 141 -10.99 -9.26 15.40
N VAL A 142 -11.20 -9.98 14.29
CA VAL A 142 -12.51 -10.54 13.93
C VAL A 142 -13.00 -11.49 15.03
N LYS A 143 -12.14 -12.36 15.56
CA LYS A 143 -12.47 -13.28 16.64
C LYS A 143 -12.93 -12.51 17.88
N LYS A 144 -12.18 -11.52 18.33
CA LYS A 144 -12.54 -10.66 19.48
C LYS A 144 -13.86 -9.93 19.25
N ALA A 145 -14.08 -9.38 18.05
CA ALA A 145 -15.32 -8.68 17.72
C ALA A 145 -16.54 -9.58 17.72
N THR A 146 -16.41 -10.84 17.26
CA THR A 146 -17.51 -11.81 17.23
C THR A 146 -17.79 -12.42 18.62
N GLU A 147 -16.77 -12.64 19.43
CA GLU A 147 -16.91 -13.23 20.77
C GLU A 147 -17.35 -12.23 21.85
N GLY A 148 -17.10 -10.96 21.68
CA GLY A 148 -17.28 -9.96 22.70
C GLY A 148 -18.05 -8.71 22.35
N GLY A 149 -18.41 -8.56 21.08
CA GLY A 149 -18.90 -7.31 20.53
C GLY A 149 -17.79 -6.29 20.26
N ILE A 150 -18.10 -5.28 19.47
CA ILE A 150 -17.11 -4.30 19.00
C ILE A 150 -16.59 -3.41 20.14
N GLU A 151 -17.39 -3.20 21.18
CA GLU A 151 -17.01 -2.42 22.37
C GLU A 151 -15.79 -3.01 23.08
N LYS A 152 -15.66 -4.34 23.10
CA LYS A 152 -14.51 -5.03 23.72
C LYS A 152 -13.22 -4.94 22.90
N VAL A 153 -13.33 -4.55 21.66
CA VAL A 153 -12.17 -4.37 20.78
C VAL A 153 -11.61 -2.95 20.84
N LEU A 154 -12.48 -1.99 21.21
CA LEU A 154 -12.14 -0.57 21.28
C LEU A 154 -11.59 -0.14 22.65
N LEU A 155 -11.64 -1.01 23.65
CA LEU A 155 -11.10 -0.82 24.99
C LEU A 155 -9.78 -1.57 25.17
#